data_dc718f78527f88c32427b41fd151d52a
#
_entry.id   dc718f78527f88c32427b41fd151d52a
#
_cell.length_a   1.000
_cell.length_b   1.000
_cell.length_c   1.000
_cell.angle_alpha   90.00
_cell.angle_beta   90.00
_cell.angle_gamma   90.00
#
_symmetry.space_group_name_H-M   'P 1'
#
loop_
_entity.id
_entity.type
_entity.pdbx_description
1 polymer ?
#
loop_
_entity_poly.entity_id
_entity_poly.type
_entity_poly.pdbx_seq_one_letter_code
_entity_poly.pdbx_strand_id
1 'polypeptide(L)'
;MWRHFKSLWRAWGMTSRLDKEGIDLFHGLSNELPLTIRKARHTRSVVTIHDLIFLRYPEYYQWIDRKIYAYKFRKACEYADLVIAISECTKRDIISYFHIPEEKIKVVYQGCDVSFTIPATDEKKQEVREKYSLPEHYILNVGSIEERKNVLLAVKSLLRLPEEMHLVILGRRTAYTDRIDEFIHAHHLEERVKILNGVPFADLPAIYQQAKVFVYPSRFEGFGIPIIEAIYSGIPVVAATVSFS
;
A
#
# COMPACT_ATOMS: atom_id res chain seq x y z
N MET A 1 -25.42 11.77 -2.05
CA MET A 1 -25.44 12.92 -3.00
C MET A 1 -24.17 13.81 -2.91
N TRP A 2 -23.72 14.29 -1.76
CA TRP A 2 -22.55 15.19 -1.59
C TRP A 2 -21.18 14.59 -2.05
N ARG A 3 -20.98 13.27 -1.97
CA ARG A 3 -19.69 12.65 -2.40
C ARG A 3 -19.47 12.74 -3.91
N HIS A 4 -20.53 12.61 -4.73
CA HIS A 4 -20.44 12.72 -6.19
C HIS A 4 -20.14 14.17 -6.65
N PHE A 5 -20.72 15.18 -5.99
CA PHE A 5 -20.41 16.58 -6.28
C PHE A 5 -18.94 16.92 -6.00
N LYS A 6 -18.36 16.40 -4.92
CA LYS A 6 -16.92 16.61 -4.62
C LYS A 6 -16.01 16.00 -5.68
N SER A 7 -16.36 14.81 -6.20
CA SER A 7 -15.57 14.15 -7.25
C SER A 7 -15.65 14.92 -8.57
N LEU A 8 -16.84 15.36 -8.97
CA LEU A 8 -17.04 16.19 -10.17
C LEU A 8 -16.33 17.53 -10.05
N TRP A 9 -16.42 18.18 -8.90
CA TRP A 9 -15.72 19.44 -8.67
C TRP A 9 -14.19 19.27 -8.75
N ARG A 10 -13.62 18.22 -8.17
CA ARG A 10 -12.18 17.92 -8.29
C ARG A 10 -11.77 17.71 -9.75
N ALA A 11 -12.61 17.04 -10.53
CA ALA A 11 -12.29 16.73 -11.92
C ALA A 11 -12.38 17.95 -12.85
N TRP A 12 -13.32 18.89 -12.60
CA TRP A 12 -13.68 19.94 -13.56
C TRP A 12 -13.59 21.37 -13.01
N GLY A 13 -13.90 21.57 -11.74
CA GLY A 13 -14.01 22.89 -11.13
C GLY A 13 -12.75 23.42 -10.46
N MET A 14 -11.80 22.53 -10.14
CA MET A 14 -10.62 22.89 -9.35
C MET A 14 -9.68 23.84 -10.11
N THR A 15 -9.51 23.67 -11.40
CA THR A 15 -8.56 24.45 -12.21
C THR A 15 -8.84 25.94 -12.17
N SER A 16 -10.12 26.35 -12.25
CA SER A 16 -10.48 27.78 -12.17
C SER A 16 -10.16 28.39 -10.80
N ARG A 17 -10.19 27.58 -9.76
CA ARG A 17 -9.80 28.01 -8.40
C ARG A 17 -8.29 28.16 -8.27
N LEU A 18 -7.50 27.25 -8.88
CA LEU A 18 -6.04 27.36 -8.91
C LEU A 18 -5.61 28.69 -9.53
N ASP A 19 -6.17 29.05 -10.68
CA ASP A 19 -5.89 30.33 -11.34
C ASP A 19 -6.30 31.53 -10.49
N LYS A 20 -7.51 31.48 -9.86
CA LYS A 20 -8.03 32.56 -9.02
C LYS A 20 -7.18 32.79 -7.77
N GLU A 21 -6.65 31.73 -7.18
CA GLU A 21 -5.83 31.79 -5.96
C GLU A 21 -4.33 31.99 -6.28
N GLY A 22 -3.95 32.04 -7.56
CA GLY A 22 -2.56 32.26 -7.97
C GLY A 22 -1.61 31.12 -7.59
N ILE A 23 -2.09 29.88 -7.69
CA ILE A 23 -1.30 28.69 -7.31
C ILE A 23 -0.25 28.41 -8.39
N ASP A 24 1.02 28.42 -8.01
CA ASP A 24 2.15 28.14 -8.91
C ASP A 24 2.30 26.67 -9.24
N LEU A 25 2.07 25.77 -8.26
CA LEU A 25 2.24 24.33 -8.40
C LEU A 25 1.07 23.56 -7.80
N PHE A 26 0.47 22.68 -8.60
CA PHE A 26 -0.51 21.71 -8.14
C PHE A 26 0.05 20.30 -8.20
N HIS A 27 0.08 19.61 -7.06
CA HIS A 27 0.55 18.24 -6.96
C HIS A 27 -0.61 17.27 -6.69
N GLY A 28 -0.94 16.42 -7.67
CA GLY A 28 -1.86 15.30 -7.53
C GLY A 28 -1.18 14.12 -6.83
N LEU A 29 -1.44 13.97 -5.53
CA LEU A 29 -0.77 12.95 -4.70
C LEU A 29 -1.30 11.53 -4.86
N SER A 30 -2.45 11.35 -5.52
CA SER A 30 -3.16 10.05 -5.56
C SER A 30 -3.58 9.70 -6.98
N ASN A 31 -2.62 9.59 -7.88
CA ASN A 31 -2.78 9.11 -9.26
C ASN A 31 -3.70 9.98 -10.16
N GLU A 32 -4.22 11.09 -9.69
CA GLU A 32 -5.20 11.91 -10.40
C GLU A 32 -4.82 13.38 -10.44
N LEU A 33 -5.16 14.04 -11.58
CA LEU A 33 -5.19 15.49 -11.75
C LEU A 33 -6.60 15.91 -12.19
N PRO A 34 -6.98 17.19 -11.98
CA PRO A 34 -8.16 17.73 -12.64
C PRO A 34 -8.06 17.54 -14.15
N LEU A 35 -9.11 17.03 -14.78
CA LEU A 35 -9.13 16.80 -16.24
C LEU A 35 -8.97 18.09 -17.05
N THR A 36 -9.21 19.23 -16.40
CA THR A 36 -9.07 20.56 -16.97
C THR A 36 -7.74 21.24 -16.67
N ILE A 37 -6.79 20.56 -15.99
CA ILE A 37 -5.53 21.15 -15.50
C ILE A 37 -4.74 21.87 -16.59
N ARG A 38 -4.76 21.38 -17.84
CA ARG A 38 -4.12 22.04 -18.99
C ARG A 38 -4.69 23.44 -19.32
N LYS A 39 -5.84 23.80 -18.75
CA LYS A 39 -6.43 25.12 -18.91
C LYS A 39 -5.95 26.13 -17.86
N ALA A 40 -5.19 25.66 -16.87
CA ALA A 40 -4.57 26.56 -15.91
C ALA A 40 -3.56 27.48 -16.61
N ARG A 41 -3.57 28.76 -16.26
CA ARG A 41 -2.76 29.79 -16.96
C ARG A 41 -1.34 29.87 -16.44
N HIS A 42 -1.15 29.65 -15.14
CA HIS A 42 0.13 29.82 -14.45
C HIS A 42 0.55 28.60 -13.64
N THR A 43 -0.39 27.71 -13.30
CA THR A 43 -0.13 26.56 -12.43
C THR A 43 0.61 25.47 -13.19
N ARG A 44 1.81 25.10 -12.71
CA ARG A 44 2.49 23.85 -13.09
C ARG A 44 1.84 22.68 -12.39
N SER A 45 1.93 21.49 -13.01
CA SER A 45 1.27 20.30 -12.48
C SER A 45 2.21 19.13 -12.35
N VAL A 46 2.15 18.48 -11.19
CA VAL A 46 2.88 17.23 -10.89
C VAL A 46 1.86 16.18 -10.49
N VAL A 47 2.07 14.94 -10.90
CA VAL A 47 1.26 13.81 -10.42
C VAL A 47 2.16 12.70 -9.89
N THR A 48 1.81 12.15 -8.72
CA THR A 48 2.42 10.93 -8.20
C THR A 48 1.56 9.74 -8.59
N ILE A 49 2.18 8.75 -9.24
CA ILE A 49 1.58 7.46 -9.57
C ILE A 49 2.15 6.41 -8.62
N HIS A 50 1.23 5.78 -7.87
CA HIS A 50 1.61 4.76 -6.88
C HIS A 50 1.75 3.37 -7.50
N ASP A 51 0.84 2.97 -8.36
CA ASP A 51 0.91 1.72 -9.09
C ASP A 51 -0.05 1.71 -10.29
N LEU A 52 0.10 0.70 -11.13
CA LEU A 52 -0.82 0.37 -12.21
C LEU A 52 -1.25 -1.10 -12.12
N ILE A 53 -1.44 -1.60 -10.90
CA ILE A 53 -1.81 -2.99 -10.61
C ILE A 53 -3.05 -3.41 -11.40
N PHE A 54 -4.04 -2.54 -11.52
CA PHE A 54 -5.28 -2.80 -12.26
C PHE A 54 -5.09 -3.06 -13.76
N LEU A 55 -3.95 -2.67 -14.34
CA LEU A 55 -3.56 -3.00 -15.71
C LEU A 55 -2.73 -4.28 -15.79
N ARG A 56 -1.83 -4.47 -14.81
CA ARG A 56 -0.92 -5.62 -14.76
C ARG A 56 -1.63 -6.90 -14.33
N TYR A 57 -2.57 -6.80 -13.38
CA TYR A 57 -3.35 -7.90 -12.81
C TYR A 57 -4.85 -7.57 -12.89
N PRO A 58 -5.41 -7.60 -14.12
CA PRO A 58 -6.79 -7.21 -14.34
C PRO A 58 -7.82 -8.05 -13.61
N GLU A 59 -7.47 -9.27 -13.24
CA GLU A 59 -8.33 -10.22 -12.53
C GLU A 59 -8.71 -9.77 -11.11
N TYR A 60 -7.93 -8.87 -10.49
CA TYR A 60 -8.24 -8.33 -9.16
C TYR A 60 -9.21 -7.15 -9.17
N TYR A 61 -9.62 -6.68 -10.36
CA TYR A 61 -10.44 -5.47 -10.50
C TYR A 61 -11.63 -5.69 -11.42
N GLN A 62 -12.74 -5.05 -11.10
CA GLN A 62 -13.89 -5.03 -12.01
C GLN A 62 -13.54 -4.28 -13.31
N TRP A 63 -14.03 -4.77 -14.45
CA TRP A 63 -13.66 -4.20 -15.74
C TRP A 63 -14.04 -2.72 -15.92
N ILE A 64 -15.17 -2.28 -15.31
CA ILE A 64 -15.61 -0.89 -15.32
C ILE A 64 -14.60 0.00 -14.57
N ASP A 65 -14.21 -0.39 -13.37
CA ASP A 65 -13.25 0.34 -12.55
C ASP A 65 -11.91 0.46 -13.27
N ARG A 66 -11.45 -0.63 -13.89
CA ARG A 66 -10.22 -0.63 -14.69
C ARG A 66 -10.26 0.38 -15.83
N LYS A 67 -11.38 0.49 -16.57
CA LYS A 67 -11.53 1.48 -17.64
C LYS A 67 -11.51 2.89 -17.13
N ILE A 68 -12.17 3.15 -15.99
CA ILE A 68 -12.20 4.47 -15.37
C ILE A 68 -10.80 4.85 -14.87
N TYR A 69 -10.10 3.96 -14.13
CA TYR A 69 -8.75 4.20 -13.64
C TYR A 69 -7.76 4.38 -14.79
N ALA A 70 -7.80 3.52 -15.80
CA ALA A 70 -6.93 3.64 -16.97
C ALA A 70 -7.08 5.00 -17.66
N TYR A 71 -8.32 5.45 -17.87
CA TYR A 71 -8.58 6.77 -18.45
C TYR A 71 -8.03 7.90 -17.57
N LYS A 72 -8.37 7.92 -16.28
CA LYS A 72 -7.99 9.00 -15.37
C LYS A 72 -6.48 9.07 -15.17
N PHE A 73 -5.82 7.94 -14.91
CA PHE A 73 -4.38 7.90 -14.65
C PHE A 73 -3.58 8.23 -15.91
N ARG A 74 -4.01 7.72 -17.07
CA ARG A 74 -3.40 8.10 -18.34
C ARG A 74 -3.52 9.61 -18.55
N LYS A 75 -4.72 10.19 -18.37
CA LYS A 75 -4.93 11.64 -18.54
C LYS A 75 -4.11 12.46 -17.53
N ALA A 76 -3.99 12.00 -16.30
CA ALA A 76 -3.14 12.64 -15.32
C ALA A 76 -1.67 12.64 -15.76
N CYS A 77 -1.15 11.50 -16.25
CA CYS A 77 0.22 11.42 -16.77
C CYS A 77 0.42 12.26 -18.04
N GLU A 78 -0.56 12.25 -18.97
CA GLU A 78 -0.48 13.05 -20.21
C GLU A 78 -0.48 14.56 -19.92
N TYR A 79 -1.27 15.00 -18.94
CA TYR A 79 -1.52 16.40 -18.67
C TYR A 79 -0.54 17.03 -17.67
N ALA A 80 0.08 16.23 -16.80
CA ALA A 80 1.10 16.72 -15.88
C ALA A 80 2.30 17.31 -16.63
N ASP A 81 2.93 18.33 -16.05
CA ASP A 81 4.27 18.78 -16.50
C ASP A 81 5.34 17.77 -16.08
N LEU A 82 5.16 17.11 -14.92
CA LEU A 82 6.06 16.08 -14.40
C LEU A 82 5.26 14.94 -13.77
N VAL A 83 5.69 13.71 -14.02
CA VAL A 83 5.14 12.50 -13.40
C VAL A 83 6.15 11.97 -12.39
N ILE A 84 5.73 11.74 -11.16
CA ILE A 84 6.50 11.04 -10.14
C ILE A 84 6.03 9.59 -10.10
N ALA A 85 6.93 8.66 -10.32
CA ALA A 85 6.73 7.24 -10.08
C ALA A 85 7.35 6.87 -8.72
N ILE A 86 6.63 6.11 -7.88
CA ILE A 86 7.16 5.76 -6.55
C ILE A 86 8.20 4.63 -6.57
N SER A 87 8.42 4.00 -7.73
CA SER A 87 9.43 2.96 -7.93
C SER A 87 9.81 2.87 -9.41
N GLU A 88 10.95 2.21 -9.69
CA GLU A 88 11.34 1.88 -11.07
C GLU A 88 10.31 0.96 -11.74
N CYS A 89 9.68 0.07 -10.99
CA CYS A 89 8.61 -0.78 -11.51
C CYS A 89 7.42 0.05 -11.97
N THR A 90 6.97 1.00 -11.15
CA THR A 90 5.88 1.93 -11.52
C THR A 90 6.26 2.79 -12.73
N LYS A 91 7.52 3.26 -12.82
CA LYS A 91 8.02 3.99 -13.99
C LYS A 91 7.92 3.15 -15.26
N ARG A 92 8.40 1.90 -15.22
CA ARG A 92 8.30 0.97 -16.37
C ARG A 92 6.85 0.72 -16.78
N ASP A 93 5.94 0.56 -15.81
CA ASP A 93 4.52 0.37 -16.08
C ASP A 93 3.90 1.60 -16.75
N ILE A 94 4.23 2.82 -16.29
CA ILE A 94 3.75 4.07 -16.92
C ILE A 94 4.20 4.16 -18.38
N ILE A 95 5.45 3.87 -18.66
CA ILE A 95 5.99 3.86 -20.03
C ILE A 95 5.27 2.81 -20.86
N SER A 96 5.17 1.57 -20.36
CA SER A 96 4.63 0.43 -21.12
C SER A 96 3.13 0.56 -21.41
N TYR A 97 2.33 0.98 -20.42
CA TYR A 97 0.88 1.00 -20.56
C TYR A 97 0.32 2.33 -21.09
N PHE A 98 0.98 3.44 -20.76
CA PHE A 98 0.49 4.77 -21.10
C PHE A 98 1.31 5.46 -22.18
N HIS A 99 2.49 4.92 -22.53
CA HIS A 99 3.42 5.46 -23.52
C HIS A 99 3.86 6.90 -23.19
N ILE A 100 4.02 7.19 -21.89
CA ILE A 100 4.54 8.48 -21.44
C ILE A 100 6.06 8.53 -21.68
N PRO A 101 6.60 9.62 -22.26
CA PRO A 101 8.02 9.76 -22.49
C PRO A 101 8.82 9.67 -21.18
N GLU A 102 9.94 8.96 -21.22
CA GLU A 102 10.75 8.67 -20.03
C GLU A 102 11.26 9.94 -19.34
N GLU A 103 11.64 10.94 -20.11
CA GLU A 103 12.13 12.24 -19.62
C GLU A 103 11.12 13.00 -18.78
N LYS A 104 9.82 12.69 -18.96
CA LYS A 104 8.72 13.26 -18.16
C LYS A 104 8.54 12.59 -16.81
N ILE A 105 9.19 11.43 -16.58
CA ILE A 105 8.97 10.62 -15.39
C ILE A 105 10.22 10.69 -14.50
N LYS A 106 10.02 11.01 -13.22
CA LYS A 106 11.05 10.93 -12.18
C LYS A 106 10.67 9.89 -11.15
N VAL A 107 11.63 9.05 -10.77
CA VAL A 107 11.43 8.12 -9.67
C VAL A 107 11.77 8.83 -8.36
N VAL A 108 10.81 8.81 -7.43
CA VAL A 108 10.97 9.31 -6.06
C VAL A 108 10.45 8.24 -5.12
N TYR A 109 11.36 7.54 -4.47
CA TYR A 109 11.01 6.48 -3.53
C TYR A 109 10.26 7.03 -2.33
N GLN A 110 9.32 6.24 -1.83
CA GLN A 110 8.59 6.59 -0.62
C GLN A 110 9.46 6.36 0.62
N GLY A 111 9.32 7.23 1.59
CA GLY A 111 9.90 7.06 2.92
C GLY A 111 8.98 6.27 3.85
N CYS A 112 9.51 5.98 5.03
CA CYS A 112 8.79 5.41 6.14
C CYS A 112 8.82 6.43 7.30
N ASP A 113 7.85 6.33 8.20
CA ASP A 113 7.79 7.21 9.36
C ASP A 113 8.98 6.93 10.31
N VAL A 114 9.58 7.99 10.83
CA VAL A 114 10.75 7.92 11.70
C VAL A 114 10.49 7.12 12.99
N SER A 115 9.24 7.01 13.44
CA SER A 115 8.86 6.24 14.63
C SER A 115 9.27 4.77 14.57
N PHE A 116 9.39 4.19 13.35
CA PHE A 116 9.87 2.81 13.18
C PHE A 116 11.37 2.65 13.47
N THR A 117 12.15 3.74 13.41
CA THR A 117 13.60 3.72 13.74
C THR A 117 13.86 3.91 15.23
N ILE A 118 12.86 4.37 15.98
CA ILE A 118 12.99 4.67 17.41
C ILE A 118 12.64 3.39 18.20
N PRO A 119 13.55 2.87 19.03
CA PRO A 119 13.24 1.74 19.90
C PRO A 119 12.07 2.06 20.84
N ALA A 120 11.02 1.25 20.79
CA ALA A 120 9.95 1.34 21.77
C ALA A 120 10.45 0.93 23.15
N THR A 121 10.03 1.63 24.21
CA THR A 121 10.39 1.28 25.60
C THR A 121 9.81 -0.09 25.97
N ASP A 122 10.38 -0.73 26.99
CA ASP A 122 9.89 -2.03 27.44
C ASP A 122 8.47 -1.93 28.00
N GLU A 123 8.14 -0.82 28.66
CA GLU A 123 6.77 -0.54 29.12
C GLU A 123 5.79 -0.47 27.94
N LYS A 124 6.18 0.22 26.84
CA LYS A 124 5.33 0.32 25.65
C LYS A 124 5.18 -1.02 24.96
N LYS A 125 6.23 -1.82 24.89
CA LYS A 125 6.16 -3.19 24.32
C LYS A 125 5.24 -4.07 25.14
N GLN A 126 5.33 -3.98 26.47
CA GLN A 126 4.45 -4.75 27.37
C GLN A 126 2.99 -4.30 27.25
N GLU A 127 2.72 -2.98 27.31
CA GLU A 127 1.37 -2.42 27.07
C GLU A 127 0.75 -2.95 25.78
N VAL A 128 1.50 -2.88 24.68
CA VAL A 128 1.04 -3.32 23.35
C VAL A 128 0.83 -4.84 23.30
N ARG A 129 1.73 -5.62 23.94
CA ARG A 129 1.60 -7.07 24.04
C ARG A 129 0.32 -7.46 24.78
N GLU A 130 0.04 -6.84 25.91
CA GLU A 130 -1.17 -7.09 26.71
C GLU A 130 -2.43 -6.65 25.95
N LYS A 131 -2.42 -5.42 25.44
CA LYS A 131 -3.54 -4.83 24.72
C LYS A 131 -4.03 -5.68 23.53
N TYR A 132 -3.10 -6.26 22.79
CA TYR A 132 -3.41 -7.08 21.63
C TYR A 132 -3.25 -8.58 21.89
N SER A 133 -2.92 -8.98 23.13
CA SER A 133 -2.59 -10.36 23.50
C SER A 133 -1.61 -10.99 22.49
N LEU A 134 -0.50 -10.29 22.24
CA LEU A 134 0.50 -10.76 21.27
C LEU A 134 1.24 -11.98 21.83
N PRO A 135 1.43 -13.03 21.02
CA PRO A 135 2.23 -14.18 21.41
C PRO A 135 3.70 -13.78 21.63
N GLU A 136 4.42 -14.62 22.36
CA GLU A 136 5.84 -14.36 22.65
C GLU A 136 6.70 -14.49 21.37
N HIS A 137 6.39 -15.47 20.54
CA HIS A 137 7.09 -15.74 19.29
C HIS A 137 6.13 -15.64 18.11
N TYR A 138 6.30 -14.63 17.28
CA TYR A 138 5.45 -14.49 16.10
C TYR A 138 6.16 -13.96 14.86
N ILE A 139 5.62 -14.39 13.73
CA ILE A 139 5.84 -13.83 12.41
C ILE A 139 4.82 -12.71 12.22
N LEU A 140 5.25 -11.59 11.65
CA LEU A 140 4.35 -10.46 11.36
C LEU A 140 4.08 -10.35 9.86
N ASN A 141 2.81 -10.14 9.51
CA ASN A 141 2.38 -9.71 8.17
C ASN A 141 1.50 -8.46 8.28
N VAL A 142 1.73 -7.47 7.43
CA VAL A 142 0.99 -6.19 7.48
C VAL A 142 0.43 -5.84 6.11
N GLY A 143 -0.87 -5.52 6.08
CA GLY A 143 -1.60 -5.06 4.91
C GLY A 143 -3.02 -5.61 4.82
N SER A 144 -3.87 -5.05 3.95
CA SER A 144 -5.21 -5.59 3.70
C SER A 144 -5.14 -7.07 3.30
N ILE A 145 -6.08 -7.87 3.80
CA ILE A 145 -6.09 -9.31 3.53
C ILE A 145 -6.73 -9.54 2.16
N GLU A 146 -5.90 -9.52 1.12
CA GLU A 146 -6.28 -9.62 -0.29
C GLU A 146 -5.53 -10.76 -0.97
N GLU A 147 -6.12 -11.36 -2.01
CA GLU A 147 -5.51 -12.46 -2.73
C GLU A 147 -4.12 -12.11 -3.28
N ARG A 148 -3.97 -10.90 -3.82
CA ARG A 148 -2.71 -10.37 -4.33
C ARG A 148 -1.60 -10.35 -3.27
N LYS A 149 -1.94 -10.06 -2.03
CA LYS A 149 -0.99 -10.04 -0.89
C LYS A 149 -0.60 -11.42 -0.38
N ASN A 150 -1.29 -12.45 -0.88
CA ASN A 150 -0.93 -13.86 -0.70
C ASN A 150 -0.73 -14.29 0.77
N VAL A 151 -1.51 -13.69 1.67
CA VAL A 151 -1.43 -13.94 3.12
C VAL A 151 -1.63 -15.42 3.46
N LEU A 152 -2.41 -16.16 2.64
CA LEU A 152 -2.61 -17.60 2.80
C LEU A 152 -1.28 -18.38 2.75
N LEU A 153 -0.27 -17.91 1.99
CA LEU A 153 1.05 -18.55 1.99
C LEU A 153 1.75 -18.42 3.35
N ALA A 154 1.61 -17.26 4.01
CA ALA A 154 2.13 -17.07 5.37
C ALA A 154 1.42 -17.98 6.37
N VAL A 155 0.09 -18.14 6.28
CA VAL A 155 -0.66 -19.08 7.13
C VAL A 155 -0.18 -20.53 6.89
N LYS A 156 -0.04 -20.94 5.63
CA LYS A 156 0.44 -22.29 5.26
C LYS A 156 1.84 -22.59 5.79
N SER A 157 2.70 -21.58 5.94
CA SER A 157 4.05 -21.80 6.46
C SER A 157 4.04 -22.30 7.90
N LEU A 158 3.01 -22.00 8.71
CA LEU A 158 2.89 -22.48 10.07
C LEU A 158 2.85 -24.01 10.18
N LEU A 159 2.40 -24.73 9.15
CA LEU A 159 2.40 -26.19 9.13
C LEU A 159 3.81 -26.80 9.12
N ARG A 160 4.86 -26.00 8.87
CA ARG A 160 6.26 -26.42 8.81
C ARG A 160 7.13 -25.73 9.85
N LEU A 161 6.53 -24.94 10.72
CA LEU A 161 7.22 -24.20 11.77
C LEU A 161 6.88 -24.79 13.14
N PRO A 162 7.77 -24.64 14.13
CA PRO A 162 7.52 -25.08 15.50
C PRO A 162 6.17 -24.59 16.04
N GLU A 163 5.55 -25.36 16.93
CA GLU A 163 4.21 -25.05 17.45
C GLU A 163 4.13 -23.73 18.22
N GLU A 164 5.20 -23.34 18.87
CA GLU A 164 5.32 -22.07 19.58
C GLU A 164 5.36 -20.84 18.65
N MET A 165 5.56 -21.04 17.35
CA MET A 165 5.58 -19.96 16.38
C MET A 165 4.15 -19.61 15.94
N HIS A 166 3.76 -18.34 16.12
CA HIS A 166 2.47 -17.81 15.75
C HIS A 166 2.59 -16.89 14.52
N LEU A 167 1.46 -16.57 13.90
CA LEU A 167 1.36 -15.54 12.86
C LEU A 167 0.41 -14.43 13.32
N VAL A 168 0.93 -13.20 13.35
CA VAL A 168 0.14 -12.01 13.58
C VAL A 168 -0.06 -11.30 12.25
N ILE A 169 -1.31 -11.13 11.84
CA ILE A 169 -1.71 -10.45 10.62
C ILE A 169 -2.35 -9.11 11.01
N LEU A 170 -1.72 -8.02 10.62
CA LEU A 170 -2.27 -6.67 10.79
C LEU A 170 -2.92 -6.22 9.50
N GLY A 171 -4.25 -6.20 9.45
CA GLY A 171 -4.89 -5.78 8.23
C GLY A 171 -6.42 -5.81 8.25
N ARG A 172 -6.98 -5.07 7.30
CA ARG A 172 -8.43 -5.08 7.10
C ARG A 172 -8.86 -6.39 6.48
N ARG A 173 -9.86 -7.01 7.08
CA ARG A 173 -10.54 -8.18 6.52
C ARG A 173 -11.28 -7.82 5.22
N THR A 174 -11.25 -8.71 4.26
CA THR A 174 -11.99 -8.63 2.99
C THR A 174 -12.72 -9.95 2.74
N ALA A 175 -13.49 -10.09 1.68
CA ALA A 175 -14.10 -11.37 1.30
C ALA A 175 -13.07 -12.51 1.11
N TYR A 176 -11.83 -12.19 0.75
CA TYR A 176 -10.77 -13.19 0.65
C TYR A 176 -10.37 -13.79 2.02
N THR A 177 -10.69 -13.11 3.12
CA THR A 177 -10.38 -13.61 4.46
C THR A 177 -11.12 -14.90 4.78
N ASP A 178 -12.29 -15.11 4.21
CA ASP A 178 -13.08 -16.32 4.44
C ASP A 178 -12.29 -17.58 4.01
N ARG A 179 -11.55 -17.52 2.91
CA ARG A 179 -10.66 -18.62 2.47
C ARG A 179 -9.50 -18.87 3.43
N ILE A 180 -9.05 -17.84 4.13
CA ILE A 180 -7.99 -17.95 5.14
C ILE A 180 -8.56 -18.60 6.39
N ASP A 181 -9.74 -18.16 6.83
CA ASP A 181 -10.44 -18.72 7.99
C ASP A 181 -10.77 -20.21 7.77
N GLU A 182 -11.26 -20.58 6.57
CA GLU A 182 -11.48 -21.97 6.19
C GLU A 182 -10.20 -22.80 6.29
N PHE A 183 -9.07 -22.28 5.81
CA PHE A 183 -7.79 -22.97 5.90
C PHE A 183 -7.30 -23.12 7.34
N ILE A 184 -7.43 -22.06 8.15
CA ILE A 184 -7.08 -22.06 9.58
C ILE A 184 -7.87 -23.16 10.29
N HIS A 185 -9.19 -23.19 10.08
CA HIS A 185 -10.07 -24.21 10.69
C HIS A 185 -9.76 -25.63 10.24
N ALA A 186 -9.57 -25.84 8.94
CA ALA A 186 -9.26 -27.16 8.38
C ALA A 186 -7.93 -27.76 8.89
N HIS A 187 -7.02 -26.91 9.37
CA HIS A 187 -5.70 -27.32 9.86
C HIS A 187 -5.48 -27.05 11.35
N HIS A 188 -6.53 -26.71 12.12
CA HIS A 188 -6.48 -26.47 13.56
C HIS A 188 -5.42 -25.41 13.96
N LEU A 189 -5.38 -24.28 13.23
CA LEU A 189 -4.41 -23.20 13.45
C LEU A 189 -5.00 -22.00 14.20
N GLU A 190 -6.21 -22.10 14.76
CA GLU A 190 -6.95 -21.00 15.39
C GLU A 190 -6.13 -20.33 16.50
N GLU A 191 -5.45 -21.13 17.32
CA GLU A 191 -4.62 -20.62 18.42
C GLU A 191 -3.28 -20.02 17.92
N ARG A 192 -2.87 -20.35 16.68
CA ARG A 192 -1.59 -19.92 16.10
C ARG A 192 -1.68 -18.74 15.16
N VAL A 193 -2.89 -18.34 14.74
CA VAL A 193 -3.10 -17.21 13.81
C VAL A 193 -3.93 -16.12 14.48
N LYS A 194 -3.39 -14.93 14.56
CA LYS A 194 -4.06 -13.76 15.11
C LYS A 194 -4.24 -12.68 14.06
N ILE A 195 -5.47 -12.29 13.78
CA ILE A 195 -5.81 -11.20 12.86
C ILE A 195 -6.21 -9.97 13.66
N LEU A 196 -5.47 -8.88 13.51
CA LEU A 196 -5.72 -7.59 14.14
C LEU A 196 -6.16 -6.57 13.10
N ASN A 197 -7.25 -5.86 13.38
CA ASN A 197 -7.77 -4.80 12.53
C ASN A 197 -7.90 -3.49 13.31
N GLY A 198 -7.63 -2.35 12.63
CA GLY A 198 -7.81 -1.04 13.24
C GLY A 198 -6.78 -0.70 14.32
N VAL A 199 -5.60 -1.29 14.28
CA VAL A 199 -4.49 -0.95 15.20
C VAL A 199 -4.07 0.50 14.95
N PRO A 200 -4.03 1.36 16.00
CA PRO A 200 -3.53 2.72 15.89
C PRO A 200 -2.08 2.77 15.42
N PHE A 201 -1.74 3.76 14.61
CA PHE A 201 -0.38 3.94 14.08
C PHE A 201 0.69 3.98 15.18
N ALA A 202 0.39 4.62 16.31
CA ALA A 202 1.30 4.74 17.43
C ALA A 202 1.72 3.40 18.09
N ASP A 203 0.96 2.33 17.87
CA ASP A 203 1.26 1.00 18.40
C ASP A 203 2.05 0.13 17.41
N LEU A 204 2.06 0.51 16.11
CA LEU A 204 2.69 -0.29 15.06
C LEU A 204 4.20 -0.52 15.30
N PRO A 205 5.03 0.50 15.63
CA PRO A 205 6.46 0.27 15.84
C PRO A 205 6.74 -0.78 16.93
N ALA A 206 6.00 -0.75 18.03
CA ALA A 206 6.16 -1.74 19.10
C ALA A 206 5.74 -3.16 18.69
N ILE A 207 4.74 -3.30 17.79
CA ILE A 207 4.34 -4.60 17.25
C ILE A 207 5.42 -5.12 16.28
N TYR A 208 5.95 -4.28 15.40
CA TYR A 208 7.03 -4.68 14.50
C TYR A 208 8.26 -5.13 15.30
N GLN A 209 8.73 -4.31 16.24
CA GLN A 209 9.97 -4.56 17.00
C GLN A 209 9.93 -5.81 17.90
N GLN A 210 8.76 -6.36 18.18
CA GLN A 210 8.60 -7.60 18.95
C GLN A 210 8.48 -8.85 18.06
N ALA A 211 8.30 -8.68 16.75
CA ALA A 211 8.21 -9.81 15.82
C ALA A 211 9.58 -10.47 15.60
N LYS A 212 9.59 -11.79 15.41
CA LYS A 212 10.80 -12.55 15.06
C LYS A 212 11.22 -12.35 13.61
N VAL A 213 10.24 -12.21 12.73
CA VAL A 213 10.44 -12.00 11.30
C VAL A 213 9.20 -11.33 10.69
N PHE A 214 9.42 -10.47 9.72
CA PHE A 214 8.37 -9.92 8.89
C PHE A 214 8.24 -10.72 7.59
N VAL A 215 7.03 -11.17 7.25
CA VAL A 215 6.78 -11.92 6.02
C VAL A 215 5.90 -11.12 5.07
N TYR A 216 6.34 -10.97 3.82
CA TYR A 216 5.61 -10.20 2.81
C TYR A 216 5.53 -10.95 1.48
N PRO A 217 4.61 -11.94 1.37
CA PRO A 217 4.54 -12.85 0.23
C PRO A 217 3.73 -12.26 -0.94
N SER A 218 3.56 -10.93 -1.00
CA SER A 218 2.80 -10.25 -2.04
C SER A 218 3.28 -10.63 -3.43
N ARG A 219 2.34 -10.89 -4.33
CA ARG A 219 2.63 -11.19 -5.74
C ARG A 219 3.07 -9.94 -6.51
N PHE A 220 2.61 -8.79 -6.09
CA PHE A 220 3.00 -7.50 -6.67
C PHE A 220 2.66 -6.34 -5.72
N GLU A 221 3.54 -5.35 -5.68
CA GLU A 221 3.36 -4.06 -4.99
C GLU A 221 3.96 -2.93 -5.82
N GLY A 222 3.40 -1.73 -5.70
CA GLY A 222 3.99 -0.53 -6.29
C GLY A 222 5.31 -0.13 -5.64
N PHE A 223 5.42 -0.34 -4.30
CA PHE A 223 6.62 0.01 -3.53
C PHE A 223 6.89 -0.94 -2.35
N GLY A 224 5.93 -1.17 -1.47
CA GLY A 224 6.09 -2.06 -0.33
C GLY A 224 6.57 -1.36 0.95
N ILE A 225 5.93 -0.25 1.33
CA ILE A 225 6.23 0.48 2.59
C ILE A 225 6.37 -0.45 3.80
N PRO A 226 5.51 -1.47 4.03
CA PRO A 226 5.64 -2.36 5.19
C PRO A 226 6.99 -3.09 5.29
N ILE A 227 7.68 -3.31 4.17
CA ILE A 227 9.04 -3.88 4.18
C ILE A 227 10.03 -2.89 4.77
N ILE A 228 9.92 -1.61 4.41
CA ILE A 228 10.82 -0.56 4.93
C ILE A 228 10.54 -0.35 6.42
N GLU A 229 9.28 -0.37 6.83
CA GLU A 229 8.88 -0.33 8.25
C GLU A 229 9.53 -1.46 9.05
N ALA A 230 9.50 -2.68 8.50
CA ALA A 230 10.13 -3.85 9.14
C ALA A 230 11.66 -3.71 9.23
N ILE A 231 12.32 -3.27 8.14
CA ILE A 231 13.77 -3.05 8.12
C ILE A 231 14.16 -1.98 9.15
N TYR A 232 13.42 -0.87 9.21
CA TYR A 232 13.68 0.21 10.17
C TYR A 232 13.39 -0.20 11.60
N SER A 233 12.46 -1.13 11.81
CA SER A 233 12.21 -1.74 13.11
C SER A 233 13.27 -2.76 13.54
N GLY A 234 14.27 -3.02 12.70
CA GLY A 234 15.39 -3.93 13.00
C GLY A 234 15.06 -5.41 12.95
N ILE A 235 13.97 -5.82 12.28
CA ILE A 235 13.57 -7.22 12.18
C ILE A 235 13.91 -7.82 10.81
N PRO A 236 14.27 -9.11 10.74
CA PRO A 236 14.48 -9.80 9.47
C PRO A 236 13.25 -9.79 8.58
N VAL A 237 13.45 -9.71 7.27
CA VAL A 237 12.37 -9.67 6.28
C VAL A 237 12.48 -10.85 5.32
N VAL A 238 11.36 -11.53 5.10
CA VAL A 238 11.18 -12.53 4.04
C VAL A 238 10.11 -12.02 3.09
N ALA A 239 10.49 -11.70 1.87
CA ALA A 239 9.59 -11.18 0.85
C ALA A 239 9.67 -12.01 -0.44
N ALA A 240 8.59 -11.97 -1.25
CA ALA A 240 8.61 -12.57 -2.57
C ALA A 240 9.47 -11.71 -3.53
N THR A 241 10.38 -12.34 -4.26
CA THR A 241 11.31 -11.65 -5.18
C THR A 241 10.63 -11.04 -6.40
N VAL A 242 9.44 -11.52 -6.75
CA VAL A 242 8.69 -11.05 -7.93
C VAL A 242 8.05 -9.66 -7.74
N SER A 243 7.97 -9.19 -6.48
CA SER A 243 7.24 -7.97 -6.12
C SER A 243 8.00 -6.67 -6.38
N PHE A 244 9.34 -6.73 -6.59
CA PHE A 244 10.21 -5.55 -6.52
C PHE A 244 11.18 -5.40 -7.70
N SER A 245 11.00 -6.17 -8.76
CA SER A 245 11.85 -6.12 -9.97
C SER A 245 11.43 -5.02 -10.96
#